data_a642be40319edcf9153e84ca323602e2
#
_entry.id   a642be40319edcf9153e84ca323602e2
#
_cell.length_a   1.000
_cell.length_b   1.000
_cell.length_c   1.000
_cell.angle_alpha   90.00
_cell.angle_beta   90.00
_cell.angle_gamma   90.00
#
_symmetry.space_group_name_H-M   'P 1'
#
loop_
_entity.id
_entity.type
_entity.pdbx_description
1 polymer ?
#
loop_
_entity_poly.entity_id
_entity_poly.type
_entity_poly.pdbx_seq_one_letter_code
_entity_poly.pdbx_strand_id
1 'polypeptide(L)'
;RGEIRELAGKNTLNCREYKEDISEGMLLSNSITRITLKTKSDGNHRGEQYIPSLIIFDSLDGRFHRSEKKVRDMLYLEYAEIRFDGRITSHGARKIESEITGFESTDNAALKDAYSKGLKYEIEAVRYRDHIQIRIMNSFGEVKVTIALADVARFAYVSLTGEHCNIWNVTVDKDTKEIGADYIPRIADEISYINVPAGDIPNVQVEGWCAALSESVPIIDGMKISFHTMSLPTARLIWHCPYIKLFASETGRLDDPGRRDLVLIRLDGEDWESDENVDNKILVQKDENFRDWDSWRELNRKGMDCDIYITQNDNVITVKTVNGGINIISTTTITGGPCKVYAALTGDQVALTNIRISKWR
;
A
#
# COMPACT_ATOMS: atom_id res chain seq x y z
N ARG A 1 -11.37 16.72 21.21
CA ARG A 1 -12.59 15.95 20.87
C ARG A 1 -12.71 16.02 19.37
N GLY A 2 -12.60 14.86 18.67
CA GLY A 2 -12.80 14.74 17.24
C GLY A 2 -14.27 15.02 16.87
N GLU A 3 -14.52 15.42 15.64
CA GLU A 3 -15.89 15.58 15.14
C GLU A 3 -16.60 14.23 15.13
N ILE A 4 -17.76 14.15 15.76
CA ILE A 4 -18.67 13.01 15.63
C ILE A 4 -19.21 13.08 14.19
N ARG A 5 -18.81 12.14 13.35
CA ARG A 5 -19.38 11.98 12.02
C ARG A 5 -20.42 10.87 12.08
N GLU A 6 -21.67 11.18 11.77
CA GLU A 6 -22.63 10.16 11.41
C GLU A 6 -22.15 9.43 10.15
N LEU A 7 -22.38 8.11 10.07
CA LEU A 7 -22.13 7.39 8.83
C LEU A 7 -22.88 8.11 7.71
N ALA A 8 -22.17 8.53 6.68
CA ALA A 8 -22.78 9.27 5.58
C ALA A 8 -23.97 8.46 5.01
N GLY A 9 -25.17 8.91 5.33
CA GLY A 9 -26.42 8.46 4.75
C GLY A 9 -27.17 7.31 5.43
N LYS A 10 -26.54 6.46 6.28
CA LYS A 10 -27.26 5.37 6.98
C LYS A 10 -26.71 5.12 8.37
N ASN A 11 -27.44 5.55 9.39
CA ASN A 11 -27.16 5.18 10.78
C ASN A 11 -27.93 3.92 11.26
N THR A 12 -28.62 3.24 10.33
CA THR A 12 -29.40 2.02 10.56
C THR A 12 -29.18 1.04 9.44
N LEU A 13 -28.86 -0.23 9.77
CA LEU A 13 -28.73 -1.33 8.83
C LEU A 13 -29.76 -2.41 9.18
N ASN A 14 -30.45 -2.93 8.16
CA ASN A 14 -31.42 -4.03 8.28
C ASN A 14 -30.84 -5.26 7.56
N CYS A 15 -30.05 -6.03 8.25
CA CYS A 15 -29.39 -7.21 7.71
C CYS A 15 -30.35 -8.40 7.76
N ARG A 16 -31.22 -8.56 6.77
CA ARG A 16 -32.16 -9.70 6.67
C ARG A 16 -31.46 -10.97 6.24
N GLU A 17 -30.52 -10.82 5.28
CA GLU A 17 -29.72 -11.91 4.77
C GLU A 17 -28.22 -11.59 4.90
N TYR A 18 -27.38 -12.59 4.71
CA TYR A 18 -25.92 -12.46 4.80
C TYR A 18 -25.37 -11.40 3.85
N LYS A 19 -24.72 -10.40 4.41
CA LYS A 19 -24.11 -9.26 3.67
C LYS A 19 -25.08 -8.52 2.74
N GLU A 20 -26.37 -8.50 3.06
CA GLU A 20 -27.37 -7.80 2.26
C GLU A 20 -27.27 -6.27 2.44
N ASP A 21 -27.22 -5.82 3.68
CA ASP A 21 -27.07 -4.41 4.02
C ASP A 21 -25.68 -4.17 4.63
N ILE A 22 -24.90 -3.29 4.01
CA ILE A 22 -23.51 -3.03 4.36
C ILE A 22 -23.29 -1.53 4.41
N SER A 23 -22.61 -1.04 5.46
CA SER A 23 -22.25 0.37 5.56
C SER A 23 -21.17 0.75 4.55
N GLU A 24 -21.03 2.05 4.30
CA GLU A 24 -19.83 2.56 3.63
C GLU A 24 -18.57 2.22 4.44
N GLY A 25 -17.45 2.07 3.76
CA GLY A 25 -16.17 1.78 4.39
C GLY A 25 -15.61 2.99 5.12
N MET A 26 -15.23 2.78 6.37
CA MET A 26 -14.50 3.75 7.18
C MET A 26 -13.02 3.49 7.04
N LEU A 27 -12.27 4.47 6.51
CA LEU A 27 -10.83 4.34 6.32
C LEU A 27 -10.09 4.30 7.65
N LEU A 28 -9.36 3.23 7.89
CA LEU A 28 -8.48 3.08 9.04
C LEU A 28 -7.14 3.79 8.83
N SER A 29 -6.68 4.44 9.85
CA SER A 29 -5.39 5.13 9.91
C SER A 29 -4.69 4.82 11.24
N ASN A 30 -3.60 5.51 11.50
CA ASN A 30 -2.89 5.46 12.79
C ASN A 30 -3.58 6.24 13.94
N SER A 31 -4.79 6.74 13.72
CA SER A 31 -5.66 7.30 14.77
C SER A 31 -6.82 6.33 15.02
N ILE A 32 -7.14 6.10 16.30
CA ILE A 32 -8.21 5.16 16.69
C ILE A 32 -9.55 5.66 16.19
N THR A 33 -10.24 4.83 15.42
CA THR A 33 -11.63 5.03 15.02
C THR A 33 -12.51 4.31 16.02
N ARG A 34 -13.41 5.04 16.71
CA ARG A 34 -14.41 4.50 17.64
C ARG A 34 -15.76 4.46 16.97
N ILE A 35 -16.40 3.32 17.04
CA ILE A 35 -17.76 3.11 16.51
C ILE A 35 -18.63 2.66 17.68
N THR A 36 -19.72 3.36 17.94
CA THR A 36 -20.72 2.90 18.90
C THR A 36 -22.00 2.55 18.16
N LEU A 37 -22.67 1.51 18.58
CA LEU A 37 -23.90 1.07 17.96
C LEU A 37 -24.79 0.27 18.93
N LYS A 38 -26.04 0.08 18.55
CA LYS A 38 -26.94 -0.89 19.14
C LYS A 38 -27.33 -1.93 18.11
N THR A 39 -27.49 -3.15 18.54
CA THR A 39 -27.92 -4.25 17.66
C THR A 39 -28.93 -5.13 18.34
N LYS A 40 -29.79 -5.76 17.55
CA LYS A 40 -30.78 -6.73 17.99
C LYS A 40 -30.90 -7.84 16.95
N SER A 41 -30.86 -9.09 17.39
CA SER A 41 -31.18 -10.23 16.56
C SER A 41 -32.68 -10.25 16.23
N ASP A 42 -33.07 -10.61 15.04
CA ASP A 42 -34.50 -10.70 14.66
C ASP A 42 -35.22 -11.97 15.18
N GLY A 43 -34.51 -12.83 15.88
CA GLY A 43 -35.08 -13.87 16.77
C GLY A 43 -35.83 -15.05 16.13
N ASN A 44 -35.98 -15.09 14.81
CA ASN A 44 -36.93 -16.02 14.16
C ASN A 44 -36.25 -17.29 13.58
N HIS A 45 -34.97 -17.51 13.78
CA HIS A 45 -34.27 -18.63 13.12
C HIS A 45 -33.67 -19.62 14.14
N ARG A 46 -34.08 -20.83 14.04
CA ARG A 46 -33.66 -22.12 14.63
C ARG A 46 -32.36 -22.13 15.47
N GLY A 47 -32.34 -21.43 16.61
CA GLY A 47 -31.31 -21.64 17.63
C GLY A 47 -29.93 -21.05 17.37
N GLU A 48 -29.69 -20.47 16.23
CA GLU A 48 -28.44 -19.71 15.96
C GLU A 48 -28.56 -18.25 16.40
N GLN A 49 -27.49 -17.71 16.92
CA GLN A 49 -27.42 -16.31 17.28
C GLN A 49 -26.96 -15.51 16.07
N TYR A 50 -27.82 -14.66 15.56
CA TYR A 50 -27.53 -13.75 14.48
C TYR A 50 -27.09 -12.42 15.06
N ILE A 51 -25.85 -12.06 14.76
CA ILE A 51 -25.16 -10.89 15.30
C ILE A 51 -24.45 -10.17 14.18
N PRO A 52 -24.08 -8.90 14.38
CA PRO A 52 -23.31 -8.15 13.41
C PRO A 52 -21.94 -8.74 13.13
N SER A 53 -21.39 -8.30 11.99
CA SER A 53 -20.03 -8.54 11.55
C SER A 53 -19.37 -7.25 11.10
N LEU A 54 -18.06 -7.22 11.17
CA LEU A 54 -17.20 -6.25 10.47
C LEU A 54 -16.61 -6.91 9.24
N ILE A 55 -16.59 -6.20 8.13
CA ILE A 55 -15.80 -6.57 6.94
C ILE A 55 -14.61 -5.64 6.88
N ILE A 56 -13.42 -6.22 6.80
CA ILE A 56 -12.17 -5.49 6.65
C ILE A 56 -11.67 -5.72 5.22
N PHE A 57 -11.48 -4.64 4.46
CA PHE A 57 -11.19 -4.74 3.03
C PHE A 57 -10.39 -3.55 2.50
N ASP A 58 -9.85 -3.72 1.29
CA ASP A 58 -9.31 -2.66 0.44
C ASP A 58 -10.20 -2.49 -0.80
N SER A 59 -10.39 -1.26 -1.23
CA SER A 59 -10.95 -0.92 -2.53
C SER A 59 -10.58 0.51 -2.93
N LEU A 60 -10.62 0.82 -4.23
CA LEU A 60 -10.33 2.18 -4.70
C LEU A 60 -11.38 3.21 -4.27
N ASP A 61 -12.63 2.79 -4.07
CA ASP A 61 -13.76 3.66 -3.74
C ASP A 61 -14.24 3.54 -2.28
N GLY A 62 -13.56 2.73 -1.45
CA GLY A 62 -13.95 2.52 -0.05
C GLY A 62 -15.26 1.77 0.13
N ARG A 63 -15.72 1.02 -0.87
CA ARG A 63 -16.99 0.29 -0.84
C ARG A 63 -16.78 -1.21 -0.99
N PHE A 64 -17.71 -1.96 -0.42
CA PHE A 64 -17.77 -3.40 -0.60
C PHE A 64 -18.28 -3.76 -2.00
N HIS A 65 -17.66 -4.76 -2.63
CA HIS A 65 -18.00 -5.25 -3.96
C HIS A 65 -18.13 -6.76 -4.00
N ARG A 66 -19.14 -7.26 -4.76
CA ARG A 66 -19.40 -8.69 -4.98
C ARG A 66 -19.24 -9.11 -6.43
N SER A 67 -19.55 -8.23 -7.39
CA SER A 67 -19.48 -8.60 -8.80
C SER A 67 -18.04 -8.67 -9.27
N GLU A 68 -17.68 -9.71 -10.03
CA GLU A 68 -16.34 -9.92 -10.56
C GLU A 68 -15.77 -8.69 -11.27
N LYS A 69 -16.61 -8.00 -12.06
CA LYS A 69 -16.23 -6.77 -12.74
C LYS A 69 -15.81 -5.69 -11.75
N LYS A 70 -16.64 -5.41 -10.73
CA LYS A 70 -16.36 -4.37 -9.73
C LYS A 70 -15.18 -4.75 -8.83
N VAL A 71 -15.05 -6.02 -8.45
CA VAL A 71 -13.90 -6.53 -7.69
C VAL A 71 -12.60 -6.24 -8.44
N ARG A 72 -12.58 -6.50 -9.75
CA ARG A 72 -11.41 -6.21 -10.59
C ARG A 72 -11.20 -4.71 -10.80
N ASP A 73 -12.23 -3.97 -11.21
CA ASP A 73 -12.14 -2.55 -11.55
C ASP A 73 -11.77 -1.69 -10.33
N MET A 74 -12.23 -2.07 -9.13
CA MET A 74 -11.98 -1.36 -7.88
C MET A 74 -10.82 -1.94 -7.07
N LEU A 75 -10.10 -2.91 -7.60
CA LEU A 75 -9.00 -3.62 -6.92
C LEU A 75 -9.41 -4.12 -5.53
N TYR A 76 -10.66 -4.55 -5.39
CA TYR A 76 -11.22 -4.99 -4.13
C TYR A 76 -10.51 -6.23 -3.60
N LEU A 77 -10.15 -6.20 -2.32
CA LEU A 77 -9.61 -7.32 -1.58
C LEU A 77 -10.23 -7.36 -0.19
N GLU A 78 -10.98 -8.41 0.12
CA GLU A 78 -11.45 -8.66 1.48
C GLU A 78 -10.33 -9.31 2.28
N TYR A 79 -9.96 -8.72 3.42
CA TYR A 79 -8.95 -9.28 4.32
C TYR A 79 -9.57 -10.29 5.27
N ALA A 80 -10.67 -9.91 5.92
CA ALA A 80 -11.37 -10.73 6.89
C ALA A 80 -12.81 -10.25 7.11
N GLU A 81 -13.64 -11.18 7.55
CA GLU A 81 -14.91 -10.91 8.22
C GLU A 81 -14.80 -11.29 9.69
N ILE A 82 -15.19 -10.41 10.59
CA ILE A 82 -15.13 -10.59 12.05
C ILE A 82 -16.56 -10.47 12.59
N ARG A 83 -17.11 -11.56 13.06
CA ARG A 83 -18.40 -11.54 13.79
C ARG A 83 -18.17 -11.02 15.21
N PHE A 84 -19.17 -10.40 15.78
CA PHE A 84 -19.10 -9.81 17.12
C PHE A 84 -18.98 -10.85 18.26
N ASP A 85 -19.18 -12.14 17.96
CA ASP A 85 -18.90 -13.26 18.86
C ASP A 85 -17.46 -13.79 18.75
N GLY A 86 -16.61 -13.17 17.91
CA GLY A 86 -15.22 -13.55 17.73
C GLY A 86 -14.98 -14.61 16.65
N ARG A 87 -16.01 -15.08 15.93
CA ARG A 87 -15.80 -15.94 14.76
C ARG A 87 -15.21 -15.11 13.62
N ILE A 88 -14.15 -15.64 13.01
CA ILE A 88 -13.40 -14.94 11.96
C ILE A 88 -13.34 -15.82 10.72
N THR A 89 -13.66 -15.21 9.57
CA THR A 89 -13.38 -15.78 8.26
C THR A 89 -12.25 -14.99 7.63
N SER A 90 -11.12 -15.64 7.43
CA SER A 90 -9.95 -15.03 6.78
C SER A 90 -10.03 -15.20 5.27
N HIS A 91 -9.73 -14.15 4.53
CA HIS A 91 -9.69 -14.14 3.07
C HIS A 91 -8.31 -13.74 2.56
N GLY A 92 -8.01 -12.44 2.48
CA GLY A 92 -6.76 -11.91 1.95
C GLY A 92 -5.77 -11.42 3.02
N ALA A 93 -6.03 -11.64 4.31
CA ALA A 93 -5.09 -11.34 5.37
C ALA A 93 -3.91 -12.31 5.36
N ARG A 94 -2.72 -11.82 5.67
CA ARG A 94 -1.51 -12.64 5.78
C ARG A 94 -1.50 -13.51 7.04
N LYS A 95 -1.98 -12.95 8.16
CA LYS A 95 -2.15 -13.63 9.44
C LYS A 95 -3.24 -12.93 10.25
N ILE A 96 -3.97 -13.68 11.07
CA ILE A 96 -4.94 -13.14 12.02
C ILE A 96 -4.75 -13.86 13.36
N GLU A 97 -4.75 -13.08 14.43
CA GLU A 97 -4.79 -13.58 15.80
C GLU A 97 -5.96 -12.92 16.53
N SER A 98 -6.65 -13.69 17.38
CA SER A 98 -7.78 -13.19 18.17
C SER A 98 -7.69 -13.64 19.61
N GLU A 99 -8.18 -12.79 20.49
CA GLU A 99 -8.32 -13.00 21.91
C GLU A 99 -9.74 -12.64 22.34
N ILE A 100 -10.38 -13.52 23.10
CA ILE A 100 -11.75 -13.32 23.59
C ILE A 100 -11.69 -13.34 25.11
N THR A 101 -12.18 -12.30 25.77
CA THR A 101 -12.16 -12.17 27.22
C THR A 101 -13.53 -11.79 27.76
N GLY A 102 -13.89 -12.27 28.96
CA GLY A 102 -15.13 -11.92 29.66
C GLY A 102 -16.34 -12.78 29.31
N PHE A 103 -16.46 -13.31 28.10
CA PHE A 103 -17.57 -14.15 27.69
C PHE A 103 -17.63 -15.53 28.34
N GLU A 104 -16.49 -16.00 28.83
CA GLU A 104 -16.33 -17.34 29.42
C GLU A 104 -17.15 -17.55 30.71
N SER A 105 -17.44 -16.46 31.42
CA SER A 105 -18.21 -16.46 32.67
C SER A 105 -19.70 -16.21 32.48
N THR A 106 -20.15 -16.02 31.23
CA THR A 106 -21.52 -15.61 30.94
C THR A 106 -22.38 -16.79 30.59
N ASP A 107 -23.52 -16.92 31.29
CA ASP A 107 -24.53 -17.91 30.94
C ASP A 107 -25.04 -17.68 29.51
N ASN A 108 -25.00 -18.73 28.70
CA ASN A 108 -25.46 -18.71 27.31
C ASN A 108 -26.93 -18.23 27.19
N ALA A 109 -27.78 -18.46 28.20
CA ALA A 109 -29.16 -18.00 28.22
C ALA A 109 -29.21 -16.47 28.41
N ALA A 110 -28.41 -15.91 29.29
CA ALA A 110 -28.34 -14.47 29.52
C ALA A 110 -27.83 -13.73 28.26
N LEU A 111 -26.84 -14.29 27.56
CA LEU A 111 -26.30 -13.74 26.34
C LEU A 111 -27.34 -13.77 25.19
N LYS A 112 -28.06 -14.88 25.03
CA LYS A 112 -29.17 -15.01 24.07
C LYS A 112 -30.31 -14.00 24.34
N ASP A 113 -30.68 -13.82 25.60
CA ASP A 113 -31.68 -12.85 26.00
C ASP A 113 -31.22 -11.42 25.67
N ALA A 114 -29.96 -11.07 25.92
CA ALA A 114 -29.38 -9.78 25.59
C ALA A 114 -29.40 -9.51 24.08
N TYR A 115 -29.03 -10.48 23.26
CA TYR A 115 -29.09 -10.34 21.79
C TYR A 115 -30.51 -10.13 21.28
N SER A 116 -31.50 -10.77 21.90
CA SER A 116 -32.91 -10.64 21.53
C SER A 116 -33.56 -9.33 21.99
N LYS A 117 -33.10 -8.76 23.11
CA LYS A 117 -33.56 -7.48 23.66
C LYS A 117 -32.87 -6.27 23.09
N GLY A 118 -31.65 -6.43 22.65
CA GLY A 118 -30.78 -5.40 22.12
C GLY A 118 -29.56 -5.15 23.00
N LEU A 119 -28.41 -5.07 22.36
CA LEU A 119 -27.11 -4.93 23.00
C LEU A 119 -26.36 -3.73 22.41
N LYS A 120 -25.69 -2.98 23.29
CA LYS A 120 -24.80 -1.88 22.89
C LYS A 120 -23.39 -2.43 22.69
N TYR A 121 -22.74 -1.98 21.64
CA TYR A 121 -21.33 -2.24 21.35
C TYR A 121 -20.54 -0.96 21.22
N GLU A 122 -19.30 -1.06 21.61
CA GLU A 122 -18.25 -0.10 21.32
C GLU A 122 -17.13 -0.83 20.58
N ILE A 123 -16.69 -0.26 19.45
CA ILE A 123 -15.66 -0.84 18.61
C ILE A 123 -14.54 0.18 18.48
N GLU A 124 -13.32 -0.25 18.71
CA GLU A 124 -12.12 0.50 18.40
C GLU A 124 -11.39 -0.19 17.25
N ALA A 125 -11.07 0.56 16.20
CA ALA A 125 -10.32 0.06 15.08
C ALA A 125 -9.19 1.03 14.73
N VAL A 126 -7.98 0.50 14.54
CA VAL A 126 -6.80 1.30 14.26
C VAL A 126 -5.83 0.52 13.40
N ARG A 127 -5.08 1.23 12.59
CA ARG A 127 -4.06 0.65 11.73
C ARG A 127 -2.71 1.31 11.98
N TYR A 128 -1.67 0.51 12.03
CA TYR A 128 -0.30 0.99 11.93
C TYR A 128 0.47 0.17 10.90
N ARG A 129 0.88 0.81 9.81
CA ARG A 129 1.56 0.18 8.67
C ARG A 129 0.77 -1.04 8.14
N ASP A 130 1.31 -2.25 8.27
CA ASP A 130 0.76 -3.51 7.78
C ASP A 130 -0.08 -4.28 8.83
N HIS A 131 -0.37 -3.68 9.98
CA HIS A 131 -1.18 -4.30 11.04
C HIS A 131 -2.41 -3.47 11.37
N ILE A 132 -3.52 -4.17 11.61
CA ILE A 132 -4.77 -3.61 12.12
C ILE A 132 -5.05 -4.24 13.47
N GLN A 133 -5.52 -3.46 14.42
CA GLN A 133 -6.12 -3.96 15.65
C GLN A 133 -7.57 -3.50 15.74
N ILE A 134 -8.45 -4.44 16.07
CA ILE A 134 -9.88 -4.21 16.28
C ILE A 134 -10.23 -4.76 17.65
N ARG A 135 -10.97 -3.99 18.42
CA ARG A 135 -11.55 -4.38 19.69
C ARG A 135 -13.05 -4.19 19.61
N ILE A 136 -13.80 -5.23 19.88
CA ILE A 136 -15.27 -5.23 19.88
C ILE A 136 -15.71 -5.51 21.32
N MET A 137 -16.30 -4.52 21.95
CA MET A 137 -16.63 -4.54 23.38
C MET A 137 -18.14 -4.42 23.58
N ASN A 138 -18.64 -5.14 24.57
CA ASN A 138 -19.99 -4.99 25.09
C ASN A 138 -20.00 -5.21 26.62
N SER A 139 -21.16 -5.25 27.25
CA SER A 139 -21.30 -5.43 28.71
C SER A 139 -20.89 -6.83 29.20
N PHE A 140 -20.65 -7.79 28.32
CA PHE A 140 -20.29 -9.17 28.67
C PHE A 140 -18.81 -9.46 28.47
N GLY A 141 -18.14 -8.75 27.57
CA GLY A 141 -16.73 -9.00 27.30
C GLY A 141 -16.17 -8.23 26.10
N GLU A 142 -15.03 -8.68 25.65
CA GLU A 142 -14.26 -8.10 24.56
C GLU A 142 -13.78 -9.18 23.58
N VAL A 143 -13.86 -8.87 22.30
CA VAL A 143 -13.18 -9.57 21.22
C VAL A 143 -12.09 -8.65 20.69
N LYS A 144 -10.83 -9.05 20.81
CA LYS A 144 -9.68 -8.35 20.27
C LYS A 144 -9.10 -9.12 19.10
N VAL A 145 -8.94 -8.47 17.96
CA VAL A 145 -8.43 -9.09 16.74
C VAL A 145 -7.26 -8.27 16.22
N THR A 146 -6.16 -8.95 15.91
CA THR A 146 -5.01 -8.35 15.22
C THR A 146 -4.88 -8.99 13.85
N ILE A 147 -4.76 -8.19 12.82
CA ILE A 147 -4.68 -8.60 11.42
C ILE A 147 -3.39 -8.09 10.81
N ALA A 148 -2.58 -8.98 10.24
CA ALA A 148 -1.48 -8.62 9.37
C ALA A 148 -1.98 -8.57 7.93
N LEU A 149 -1.87 -7.40 7.30
CA LEU A 149 -2.29 -7.15 5.92
C LEU A 149 -1.34 -7.81 4.93
N ALA A 150 -1.80 -7.96 3.70
CA ALA A 150 -1.00 -8.50 2.62
C ALA A 150 0.23 -7.63 2.29
N ASP A 151 0.12 -6.31 2.50
CA ASP A 151 1.21 -5.34 2.32
C ASP A 151 0.95 -4.04 3.10
N VAL A 152 1.97 -3.18 3.21
CA VAL A 152 1.90 -1.91 3.98
C VAL A 152 1.06 -0.83 3.31
N ALA A 153 0.79 -0.99 2.06
CA ALA A 153 0.46 0.12 1.18
C ALA A 153 -0.97 0.07 0.65
N ARG A 154 -1.66 -1.05 0.84
CA ARG A 154 -3.10 -1.13 0.56
C ARG A 154 -3.87 -0.35 1.59
N PHE A 155 -5.00 0.23 1.17
CA PHE A 155 -5.94 0.80 2.11
C PHE A 155 -6.54 -0.31 2.99
N ALA A 156 -7.08 0.11 4.12
CA ALA A 156 -7.88 -0.74 4.96
C ALA A 156 -9.13 0.01 5.38
N TYR A 157 -10.27 -0.50 4.97
CA TYR A 157 -11.58 0.00 5.34
C TYR A 157 -12.25 -1.00 6.27
N VAL A 158 -13.09 -0.49 7.15
CA VAL A 158 -14.00 -1.30 7.96
C VAL A 158 -15.44 -0.93 7.63
N SER A 159 -16.28 -1.92 7.33
CA SER A 159 -17.70 -1.77 7.14
C SER A 159 -18.48 -2.62 8.13
N LEU A 160 -19.65 -2.13 8.53
CA LEU A 160 -20.62 -2.85 9.34
C LEU A 160 -21.57 -3.64 8.44
N THR A 161 -21.89 -4.84 8.85
CA THR A 161 -22.91 -5.70 8.25
C THR A 161 -23.42 -6.72 9.28
N GLY A 162 -24.20 -7.68 8.84
CA GLY A 162 -24.68 -8.78 9.67
C GLY A 162 -25.55 -9.72 8.87
N GLU A 163 -26.22 -10.62 9.61
CA GLU A 163 -27.21 -11.55 9.11
C GLU A 163 -28.30 -11.67 10.15
N HIS A 164 -29.58 -11.59 9.76
CA HIS A 164 -30.75 -11.66 10.62
C HIS A 164 -30.68 -10.79 11.88
N CYS A 165 -30.13 -9.58 11.72
CA CYS A 165 -30.04 -8.60 12.80
C CYS A 165 -30.27 -7.18 12.30
N ASN A 166 -30.65 -6.30 13.22
CA ASN A 166 -30.74 -4.87 12.98
C ASN A 166 -29.61 -4.15 13.72
N ILE A 167 -29.03 -3.14 13.11
CA ILE A 167 -28.02 -2.27 13.68
C ILE A 167 -28.55 -0.85 13.61
N TRP A 168 -28.49 -0.09 14.71
CA TRP A 168 -28.93 1.30 14.73
C TRP A 168 -28.13 2.15 15.71
N ASN A 169 -28.37 3.46 15.70
CA ASN A 169 -27.63 4.46 16.48
C ASN A 169 -26.12 4.34 16.28
N VAL A 170 -25.72 4.15 15.02
CA VAL A 170 -24.30 4.08 14.69
C VAL A 170 -23.68 5.47 14.75
N THR A 171 -22.68 5.64 15.59
CA THR A 171 -21.85 6.85 15.64
C THR A 171 -20.39 6.51 15.41
N VAL A 172 -19.70 7.37 14.74
CA VAL A 172 -18.25 7.20 14.45
C VAL A 172 -17.50 8.43 14.94
N ASP A 173 -16.49 8.21 15.76
CA ASP A 173 -15.57 9.24 16.24
C ASP A 173 -14.14 8.81 15.92
N LYS A 174 -13.25 9.75 15.72
CA LYS A 174 -11.84 9.50 15.44
C LYS A 174 -10.96 10.31 16.39
N ASP A 175 -10.02 9.62 17.03
CA ASP A 175 -9.06 10.30 17.90
C ASP A 175 -8.21 11.28 17.09
N THR A 176 -7.87 12.38 17.71
CA THR A 176 -6.93 13.36 17.15
C THR A 176 -5.46 12.92 17.34
N LYS A 177 -5.21 12.01 18.29
CA LYS A 177 -3.88 11.51 18.59
C LYS A 177 -3.59 10.24 17.80
N GLU A 178 -2.43 10.21 17.18
CA GLU A 178 -1.91 9.03 16.49
C GLU A 178 -1.29 8.04 17.47
N ILE A 179 -1.40 6.74 17.17
CA ILE A 179 -0.74 5.68 17.90
C ILE A 179 0.74 5.60 17.53
N GLY A 180 1.57 5.12 18.45
CA GLY A 180 2.98 4.79 18.19
C GLY A 180 3.18 3.41 17.58
N ALA A 181 4.40 3.12 17.19
CA ALA A 181 4.80 1.87 16.54
C ALA A 181 4.53 0.61 17.40
N ASP A 182 4.62 0.74 18.71
CA ASP A 182 4.48 -0.37 19.64
C ASP A 182 3.04 -0.61 20.13
N TYR A 183 2.08 0.18 19.62
CA TYR A 183 0.69 0.08 20.06
C TYR A 183 0.03 -1.24 19.63
N ILE A 184 0.27 -1.65 18.38
CA ILE A 184 -0.21 -2.91 17.84
C ILE A 184 0.93 -3.92 17.86
N PRO A 185 0.83 -5.01 18.67
CA PRO A 185 1.84 -6.07 18.63
C PRO A 185 1.94 -6.69 17.23
N ARG A 186 3.15 -6.85 16.74
CA ARG A 186 3.35 -7.53 15.45
C ARG A 186 3.08 -9.02 15.59
N ILE A 187 2.26 -9.54 14.70
CA ILE A 187 1.93 -10.98 14.59
C ILE A 187 2.55 -11.63 13.36
N ALA A 188 3.19 -10.85 12.49
CA ALA A 188 3.90 -11.31 11.32
C ALA A 188 5.13 -10.43 11.06
N ASP A 189 6.13 -10.99 10.38
CA ASP A 189 7.35 -10.27 10.03
C ASP A 189 7.10 -9.10 9.09
N GLU A 190 8.04 -8.16 9.03
CA GLU A 190 8.00 -7.09 8.05
C GLU A 190 8.13 -7.65 6.63
N ILE A 191 7.37 -7.07 5.70
CA ILE A 191 7.47 -7.43 4.31
C ILE A 191 8.63 -6.67 3.69
N SER A 192 9.57 -7.41 3.12
CA SER A 192 10.70 -6.85 2.39
C SER A 192 10.72 -7.40 0.97
N TYR A 193 10.76 -6.51 0.00
CA TYR A 193 10.90 -6.86 -1.43
C TYR A 193 12.36 -6.80 -1.90
N ILE A 194 13.28 -6.47 -0.99
CA ILE A 194 14.71 -6.35 -1.26
C ILE A 194 15.56 -7.35 -0.47
N ASN A 195 14.94 -8.29 0.22
CA ASN A 195 15.64 -9.35 0.98
C ASN A 195 16.10 -10.48 0.05
N VAL A 196 16.86 -10.11 -0.96
CA VAL A 196 17.52 -10.99 -1.94
C VAL A 196 18.99 -10.58 -2.06
N PRO A 197 19.88 -11.44 -2.58
CA PRO A 197 21.28 -11.07 -2.73
C PRO A 197 21.46 -9.74 -3.49
N ALA A 198 22.29 -8.86 -2.95
CA ALA A 198 22.68 -7.63 -3.61
C ALA A 198 23.64 -7.92 -4.77
N GLY A 199 23.71 -6.98 -5.74
CA GLY A 199 24.74 -6.94 -6.75
C GLY A 199 26.01 -6.26 -6.24
N ASP A 200 26.54 -5.31 -7.02
CA ASP A 200 27.73 -4.53 -6.65
C ASP A 200 27.43 -3.43 -5.62
N ILE A 201 26.17 -2.98 -5.56
CA ILE A 201 25.68 -2.02 -4.58
C ILE A 201 24.40 -2.55 -3.90
N PRO A 202 24.06 -2.03 -2.69
CA PRO A 202 22.89 -2.50 -1.95
C PRO A 202 21.58 -2.37 -2.72
N ASN A 203 20.68 -3.31 -2.50
CA ASN A 203 19.30 -3.23 -2.97
C ASN A 203 18.59 -2.03 -2.33
N VAL A 204 17.60 -1.46 -3.02
CA VAL A 204 16.82 -0.33 -2.51
C VAL A 204 15.32 -0.53 -2.77
N GLN A 205 14.51 -0.23 -1.76
CA GLN A 205 13.05 -0.18 -1.85
C GLN A 205 12.60 1.27 -1.81
N VAL A 206 11.83 1.67 -2.82
CA VAL A 206 11.35 3.05 -2.99
C VAL A 206 9.84 3.05 -2.79
N GLU A 207 9.38 3.46 -1.61
CA GLU A 207 7.96 3.41 -1.19
C GLU A 207 7.16 4.67 -1.58
N GLY A 208 7.71 5.57 -2.36
CA GLY A 208 7.08 6.79 -2.84
C GLY A 208 7.96 7.51 -3.85
N TRP A 209 7.48 8.59 -4.41
CA TRP A 209 8.19 9.40 -5.41
C TRP A 209 9.59 9.78 -4.93
N CYS A 210 10.62 9.19 -5.53
CA CYS A 210 12.04 9.42 -5.20
C CYS A 210 12.35 9.34 -3.68
N ALA A 211 11.56 8.58 -2.91
CA ALA A 211 11.66 8.52 -1.45
C ALA A 211 12.95 7.86 -0.93
N ALA A 212 13.60 7.08 -1.78
CA ALA A 212 14.92 6.49 -1.52
C ALA A 212 15.76 6.48 -2.81
N LEU A 213 17.09 6.51 -2.67
CA LEU A 213 18.03 6.36 -3.77
C LEU A 213 18.98 5.20 -3.47
N SER A 214 19.44 4.51 -4.52
CA SER A 214 20.57 3.59 -4.40
C SER A 214 21.85 4.36 -4.01
N GLU A 215 22.87 3.65 -3.61
CA GLU A 215 24.21 4.24 -3.62
C GLU A 215 24.50 4.82 -4.99
N SER A 216 25.23 5.94 -5.00
CA SER A 216 25.61 6.62 -6.22
C SER A 216 26.84 5.98 -6.86
N VAL A 217 26.90 6.07 -8.18
CA VAL A 217 28.07 5.62 -8.94
C VAL A 217 28.58 6.77 -9.82
N PRO A 218 29.92 7.00 -9.88
CA PRO A 218 30.47 8.01 -10.78
C PRO A 218 30.22 7.59 -12.22
N ILE A 219 29.79 8.55 -13.05
CA ILE A 219 29.60 8.29 -14.47
C ILE A 219 30.99 8.21 -15.14
N ILE A 220 31.19 7.13 -15.88
CA ILE A 220 32.34 6.92 -16.76
C ILE A 220 31.84 6.51 -18.15
N ASP A 221 32.58 6.92 -19.18
CA ASP A 221 32.23 6.54 -20.55
C ASP A 221 32.25 5.03 -20.75
N GLY A 222 31.23 4.52 -21.47
CA GLY A 222 31.04 3.09 -21.71
C GLY A 222 30.56 2.27 -20.49
N MET A 223 29.92 2.90 -19.53
CA MET A 223 29.38 2.26 -18.33
C MET A 223 28.03 1.59 -18.61
N LYS A 224 27.81 0.45 -17.97
CA LYS A 224 26.52 -0.23 -17.95
C LYS A 224 26.07 -0.47 -16.50
N ILE A 225 24.81 -0.16 -16.21
CA ILE A 225 24.13 -0.54 -14.97
C ILE A 225 23.04 -1.54 -15.33
N SER A 226 23.08 -2.71 -14.72
CA SER A 226 22.04 -3.74 -14.87
C SER A 226 21.37 -3.95 -13.52
N PHE A 227 20.07 -4.11 -13.48
CA PHE A 227 19.34 -4.36 -12.24
C PHE A 227 18.02 -5.09 -12.50
N HIS A 228 17.53 -5.76 -11.49
CA HIS A 228 16.17 -6.28 -11.47
C HIS A 228 15.25 -5.26 -10.80
N THR A 229 14.09 -5.00 -11.40
CA THR A 229 13.05 -4.16 -10.82
C THR A 229 11.76 -4.93 -10.67
N MET A 230 11.04 -4.63 -9.60
CA MET A 230 9.68 -5.14 -9.36
C MET A 230 8.85 -4.03 -8.73
N SER A 231 7.64 -3.82 -9.24
CA SER A 231 6.69 -2.91 -8.62
C SER A 231 6.27 -3.41 -7.25
N LEU A 232 6.21 -2.52 -6.26
CA LEU A 232 5.60 -2.82 -4.98
C LEU A 232 4.08 -3.02 -5.16
N PRO A 233 3.40 -3.72 -4.27
CA PRO A 233 1.94 -3.90 -4.33
C PRO A 233 1.12 -2.62 -4.41
N THR A 234 1.70 -1.50 -3.97
CA THR A 234 1.16 -0.13 -4.11
C THR A 234 1.18 0.43 -5.50
N ALA A 235 2.04 -0.07 -6.38
CA ALA A 235 2.16 0.44 -7.73
C ALA A 235 0.88 0.18 -8.51
N ARG A 236 0.12 1.24 -8.82
CA ARG A 236 -1.18 1.17 -9.52
C ARG A 236 -1.14 1.83 -10.89
N LEU A 237 -0.14 2.66 -11.12
CA LEU A 237 -0.05 3.56 -12.27
C LEU A 237 1.20 3.25 -13.09
N ILE A 238 1.21 3.67 -14.35
CA ILE A 238 2.32 3.43 -15.28
C ILE A 238 3.61 4.09 -14.77
N TRP A 239 3.52 5.28 -14.21
CA TRP A 239 4.66 6.02 -13.68
C TRP A 239 5.22 5.47 -12.36
N HIS A 240 4.57 4.49 -11.74
CA HIS A 240 5.17 3.72 -10.64
C HIS A 240 6.19 2.74 -11.23
N CYS A 241 7.36 3.26 -11.57
CA CYS A 241 8.43 2.55 -12.24
C CYS A 241 9.81 3.06 -11.76
N PRO A 242 10.91 2.42 -12.16
CA PRO A 242 12.25 2.93 -11.86
C PRO A 242 12.56 4.27 -12.56
N TYR A 243 13.41 5.05 -11.91
CA TYR A 243 13.99 6.26 -12.47
C TYR A 243 15.51 6.26 -12.29
N ILE A 244 16.20 7.03 -13.12
CA ILE A 244 17.64 7.30 -13.00
C ILE A 244 17.80 8.78 -12.68
N LYS A 245 18.47 9.09 -11.59
CA LYS A 245 18.83 10.45 -11.21
C LYS A 245 20.29 10.69 -11.55
N LEU A 246 20.54 11.71 -12.37
CA LEU A 246 21.88 12.24 -12.58
C LEU A 246 22.06 13.50 -11.73
N PHE A 247 23.18 13.61 -11.03
CA PHE A 247 23.46 14.76 -10.19
C PHE A 247 24.97 15.09 -10.19
N ALA A 248 25.26 16.38 -10.02
CA ALA A 248 26.62 16.87 -9.82
C ALA A 248 26.96 16.89 -8.33
N SER A 249 28.17 16.44 -7.99
CA SER A 249 28.69 16.45 -6.62
C SER A 249 30.22 16.35 -6.66
N GLU A 250 30.91 16.95 -5.68
CA GLU A 250 32.36 16.78 -5.54
C GLU A 250 32.71 15.44 -4.88
N THR A 251 31.86 14.96 -3.99
CA THR A 251 32.11 13.76 -3.19
C THR A 251 31.41 12.53 -3.70
N GLY A 252 30.33 12.70 -4.50
CA GLY A 252 29.41 11.66 -4.91
C GLY A 252 28.41 11.25 -3.82
N ARG A 253 28.50 11.80 -2.62
CA ARG A 253 27.59 11.46 -1.53
C ARG A 253 26.22 12.06 -1.78
N LEU A 254 25.19 11.32 -1.45
CA LEU A 254 23.79 11.76 -1.59
C LEU A 254 23.43 12.90 -0.62
N ASP A 255 24.12 12.99 0.51
CA ASP A 255 24.01 14.03 1.53
C ASP A 255 25.00 15.18 1.38
N ASP A 256 25.72 15.25 0.25
CA ASP A 256 26.67 16.34 -0.05
C ASP A 256 25.91 17.68 -0.10
N PRO A 257 26.29 18.69 0.71
CA PRO A 257 25.67 20.02 0.66
C PRO A 257 25.81 20.72 -0.69
N GLY A 258 26.83 20.38 -1.46
CA GLY A 258 27.06 20.90 -2.81
C GLY A 258 26.40 20.09 -3.92
N ARG A 259 25.63 19.08 -3.57
CA ARG A 259 24.90 18.26 -4.56
C ARG A 259 23.87 19.11 -5.32
N ARG A 260 23.89 18.96 -6.63
CA ARG A 260 22.92 19.57 -7.54
C ARG A 260 22.32 18.49 -8.43
N ASP A 261 21.02 18.26 -8.30
CA ASP A 261 20.28 17.35 -9.17
C ASP A 261 20.23 17.93 -10.58
N LEU A 262 20.64 17.17 -11.59
CA LEU A 262 20.74 17.61 -12.97
C LEU A 262 19.51 17.20 -13.78
N VAL A 263 19.18 15.92 -13.78
CA VAL A 263 18.05 15.36 -14.53
C VAL A 263 17.51 14.10 -13.85
N LEU A 264 16.19 13.93 -13.95
CA LEU A 264 15.50 12.70 -13.59
C LEU A 264 14.99 12.04 -14.88
N ILE A 265 15.48 10.85 -15.17
CA ILE A 265 15.12 10.06 -16.35
C ILE A 265 14.18 8.96 -15.89
N ARG A 266 12.93 9.00 -16.34
CA ARG A 266 11.92 8.01 -16.01
C ARG A 266 11.91 6.89 -17.05
N LEU A 267 11.76 5.64 -16.60
CA LEU A 267 11.78 4.49 -17.50
C LEU A 267 10.48 4.33 -18.32
N ASP A 268 9.40 5.04 -17.96
CA ASP A 268 8.21 5.18 -18.80
C ASP A 268 8.39 6.22 -19.92
N GLY A 269 9.46 7.00 -19.89
CA GLY A 269 9.82 7.99 -20.92
C GLY A 269 9.10 9.32 -20.80
N GLU A 270 8.33 9.55 -19.72
CA GLU A 270 7.76 10.87 -19.48
C GLU A 270 8.88 11.85 -19.11
N ASP A 271 8.85 13.02 -19.75
CA ASP A 271 9.81 14.09 -19.49
C ASP A 271 9.53 14.74 -18.13
N TRP A 272 10.61 15.09 -17.42
CA TRP A 272 10.53 15.70 -16.11
C TRP A 272 11.47 16.91 -16.06
N GLU A 273 11.24 17.81 -15.12
CA GLU A 273 12.04 19.01 -14.94
C GLU A 273 13.54 18.69 -14.78
N SER A 274 14.38 19.43 -15.50
CA SER A 274 15.83 19.41 -15.38
C SER A 274 16.36 20.72 -14.77
N ASP A 275 17.60 20.69 -14.30
CA ASP A 275 18.29 21.88 -13.79
C ASP A 275 18.42 22.96 -14.88
N GLU A 276 18.39 24.24 -14.51
CA GLU A 276 18.52 25.38 -15.44
C GLU A 276 19.82 25.38 -16.26
N ASN A 277 20.87 24.73 -15.76
CA ASN A 277 22.17 24.58 -16.44
C ASN A 277 22.28 23.26 -17.22
N VAL A 278 21.15 22.69 -17.59
CA VAL A 278 21.11 21.42 -18.33
C VAL A 278 20.09 21.54 -19.47
N ASP A 279 20.52 21.17 -20.67
CA ASP A 279 19.61 20.88 -21.80
C ASP A 279 19.44 19.37 -21.92
N ASN A 280 18.24 18.87 -21.65
CA ASN A 280 17.94 17.45 -21.71
C ASN A 280 16.92 17.15 -22.83
N LYS A 281 17.22 16.15 -23.64
CA LYS A 281 16.36 15.66 -24.71
C LYS A 281 16.07 14.19 -24.51
N ILE A 282 14.77 13.84 -24.47
CA ILE A 282 14.32 12.47 -24.32
C ILE A 282 13.69 11.97 -25.60
N LEU A 283 14.12 10.79 -26.03
CA LEU A 283 13.50 10.03 -27.12
C LEU A 283 13.03 8.70 -26.56
N VAL A 284 11.75 8.39 -26.76
CA VAL A 284 11.14 7.11 -26.40
C VAL A 284 11.00 6.24 -27.62
N GLN A 285 11.60 5.06 -27.59
CA GLN A 285 11.48 4.06 -28.64
C GLN A 285 10.78 2.82 -28.12
N LYS A 286 9.80 2.35 -28.86
CA LYS A 286 9.10 1.09 -28.58
C LYS A 286 9.62 0.01 -29.51
N ASP A 287 10.05 -1.09 -28.97
CA ASP A 287 10.48 -2.26 -29.77
C ASP A 287 9.37 -3.30 -29.91
N GLU A 288 9.66 -4.41 -30.56
CA GLU A 288 8.70 -5.50 -30.84
C GLU A 288 8.12 -6.17 -29.58
N ASN A 289 8.76 -6.02 -28.43
CA ASN A 289 8.29 -6.56 -27.14
C ASN A 289 7.24 -5.67 -26.47
N PHE A 290 7.11 -4.42 -26.91
CA PHE A 290 6.11 -3.51 -26.38
C PHE A 290 4.74 -3.77 -27.01
N ARG A 291 3.77 -4.21 -26.23
CA ARG A 291 2.38 -4.38 -26.66
C ARG A 291 1.55 -3.12 -26.39
N ASP A 292 1.42 -2.77 -25.12
CA ASP A 292 0.68 -1.63 -24.61
C ASP A 292 1.16 -1.30 -23.18
N TRP A 293 0.71 -0.17 -22.66
CA TRP A 293 1.11 0.31 -21.34
C TRP A 293 0.61 -0.57 -20.19
N ASP A 294 -0.55 -1.22 -20.33
CA ASP A 294 -1.08 -2.12 -19.31
C ASP A 294 -0.22 -3.39 -19.22
N SER A 295 0.18 -3.95 -20.36
CA SER A 295 1.10 -5.09 -20.43
C SER A 295 2.46 -4.74 -19.85
N TRP A 296 2.99 -3.55 -20.11
CA TRP A 296 4.26 -3.09 -19.55
C TRP A 296 4.17 -2.89 -18.02
N ARG A 297 3.04 -2.33 -17.53
CA ARG A 297 2.77 -2.24 -16.09
C ARG A 297 2.73 -3.61 -15.42
N GLU A 298 2.07 -4.60 -16.04
CA GLU A 298 2.03 -5.97 -15.52
C GLU A 298 3.42 -6.65 -15.55
N LEU A 299 4.26 -6.32 -16.53
CA LEU A 299 5.64 -6.78 -16.56
C LEU A 299 6.45 -6.21 -15.38
N ASN A 300 6.30 -4.91 -15.08
CA ASN A 300 6.89 -4.29 -13.89
C ASN A 300 6.41 -4.95 -12.57
N ARG A 301 5.13 -5.33 -12.51
CA ARG A 301 4.57 -6.02 -11.34
C ARG A 301 5.14 -7.41 -11.13
N LYS A 302 5.38 -8.15 -12.21
CA LYS A 302 5.98 -9.49 -12.16
C LYS A 302 7.47 -9.44 -11.86
N GLY A 303 8.08 -8.32 -12.12
CA GLY A 303 9.52 -8.11 -12.10
C GLY A 303 10.17 -8.38 -13.46
N MET A 304 11.14 -7.53 -13.80
CA MET A 304 11.92 -7.62 -15.03
C MET A 304 13.33 -7.12 -14.83
N ASP A 305 14.23 -7.57 -15.69
CA ASP A 305 15.61 -7.05 -15.75
C ASP A 305 15.65 -5.81 -16.64
N CYS A 306 16.41 -4.82 -16.20
CA CYS A 306 16.66 -3.58 -16.91
C CYS A 306 18.14 -3.36 -17.10
N ASP A 307 18.50 -2.82 -18.25
CA ASP A 307 19.85 -2.38 -18.57
C ASP A 307 19.88 -0.88 -18.88
N ILE A 308 20.90 -0.21 -18.37
CA ILE A 308 21.20 1.19 -18.62
C ILE A 308 22.60 1.28 -19.18
N TYR A 309 22.72 1.88 -20.34
CA TYR A 309 23.99 2.15 -21.02
C TYR A 309 24.30 3.65 -20.96
N ILE A 310 25.44 4.02 -20.43
CA ILE A 310 25.84 5.41 -20.27
C ILE A 310 27.09 5.67 -21.07
N THR A 311 27.06 6.72 -21.89
CA THR A 311 28.26 7.28 -22.56
C THR A 311 28.42 8.73 -22.15
N GLN A 312 29.67 9.16 -22.03
CA GLN A 312 30.03 10.54 -21.73
C GLN A 312 31.06 11.04 -22.73
N ASN A 313 30.75 12.15 -23.38
CA ASN A 313 31.65 12.87 -24.25
C ASN A 313 31.64 14.34 -23.84
N ASP A 314 32.72 14.78 -23.22
CA ASP A 314 32.88 16.12 -22.62
C ASP A 314 31.71 16.45 -21.66
N ASN A 315 30.90 17.43 -22.01
CA ASN A 315 29.74 17.88 -21.23
C ASN A 315 28.42 17.21 -21.65
N VAL A 316 28.44 16.22 -22.53
CA VAL A 316 27.25 15.50 -23.00
C VAL A 316 27.21 14.09 -22.43
N ILE A 317 26.17 13.76 -21.72
CA ILE A 317 25.89 12.42 -21.18
C ILE A 317 24.71 11.84 -21.91
N THR A 318 24.89 10.67 -22.52
CA THR A 318 23.79 9.92 -23.14
C THR A 318 23.48 8.68 -22.31
N VAL A 319 22.25 8.56 -21.88
CA VAL A 319 21.72 7.40 -21.16
C VAL A 319 20.74 6.69 -22.07
N LYS A 320 21.01 5.40 -22.35
CA LYS A 320 20.10 4.53 -23.10
C LYS A 320 19.63 3.41 -22.21
N THR A 321 18.31 3.21 -22.12
CA THR A 321 17.73 2.11 -21.33
C THR A 321 17.17 1.01 -22.21
N VAL A 322 17.16 -0.21 -21.69
CA VAL A 322 16.41 -1.36 -22.23
C VAL A 322 15.53 -1.87 -21.09
N ASN A 323 14.21 -1.71 -21.22
CA ASN A 323 13.30 -1.97 -20.13
C ASN A 323 11.92 -2.46 -20.63
N GLY A 324 11.78 -3.75 -20.86
CA GLY A 324 10.49 -4.35 -21.18
C GLY A 324 9.82 -3.86 -22.47
N GLY A 325 10.62 -3.55 -23.50
CA GLY A 325 10.13 -3.07 -24.79
C GLY A 325 10.04 -1.55 -24.93
N ILE A 326 10.32 -0.80 -23.85
CA ILE A 326 10.49 0.66 -23.85
C ILE A 326 12.00 0.96 -23.75
N ASN A 327 12.53 1.68 -24.72
CA ASN A 327 13.92 2.12 -24.76
C ASN A 327 13.95 3.65 -24.67
N ILE A 328 14.51 4.17 -23.60
CA ILE A 328 14.68 5.61 -23.39
C ILE A 328 16.08 5.99 -23.84
N ILE A 329 16.18 7.05 -24.64
CA ILE A 329 17.47 7.69 -24.96
C ILE A 329 17.37 9.13 -24.44
N SER A 330 18.09 9.41 -23.37
CA SER A 330 18.21 10.74 -22.77
C SER A 330 19.57 11.31 -23.12
N THR A 331 19.60 12.47 -23.75
CA THR A 331 20.84 13.20 -24.04
C THR A 331 20.85 14.48 -23.20
N THR A 332 21.73 14.51 -22.24
CA THR A 332 21.88 15.58 -21.25
C THR A 332 23.15 16.39 -21.56
N THR A 333 22.98 17.65 -21.93
CA THR A 333 24.09 18.59 -22.16
C THR A 333 24.22 19.52 -20.95
N ILE A 334 25.39 19.53 -20.29
CA ILE A 334 25.65 20.36 -19.13
C ILE A 334 26.22 21.69 -19.62
N THR A 335 25.56 22.79 -19.32
CA THR A 335 25.95 24.15 -19.79
C THR A 335 26.68 24.97 -18.72
N GLY A 336 26.59 24.57 -17.44
CA GLY A 336 27.15 25.28 -16.28
C GLY A 336 28.63 25.05 -15.99
N GLY A 337 29.41 24.54 -16.96
CA GLY A 337 30.83 24.23 -16.80
C GLY A 337 31.10 22.78 -16.36
N PRO A 338 32.36 22.35 -16.32
CA PRO A 338 32.74 20.99 -15.97
C PRO A 338 32.39 20.66 -14.53
N CYS A 339 31.76 19.53 -14.30
CA CYS A 339 31.44 18.99 -12.99
C CYS A 339 31.53 17.47 -12.97
N LYS A 340 31.78 16.90 -11.79
CA LYS A 340 31.72 15.45 -11.61
C LYS A 340 30.27 15.03 -11.52
N VAL A 341 29.87 14.09 -12.37
CA VAL A 341 28.46 13.61 -12.44
C VAL A 341 28.39 12.19 -11.92
N TYR A 342 27.35 11.94 -11.16
CA TYR A 342 27.02 10.65 -10.59
C TYR A 342 25.63 10.23 -11.02
N ALA A 343 25.40 8.93 -11.05
CA ALA A 343 24.09 8.32 -11.25
C ALA A 343 23.64 7.59 -9.98
N ALA A 344 22.36 7.67 -9.68
CA ALA A 344 21.72 6.83 -8.68
C ALA A 344 20.37 6.33 -9.22
N LEU A 345 19.99 5.12 -8.85
CA LEU A 345 18.68 4.56 -9.14
C LEU A 345 17.69 4.99 -8.07
N THR A 346 16.47 5.27 -8.49
CA THR A 346 15.33 5.59 -7.63
C THR A 346 14.05 5.15 -8.36
N GLY A 347 12.91 5.70 -8.03
CA GLY A 347 11.66 5.39 -8.68
C GLY A 347 10.45 5.83 -7.86
N ASP A 348 9.35 5.20 -8.12
CA ASP A 348 8.12 5.32 -7.34
C ASP A 348 7.49 3.94 -7.18
N GLN A 349 7.26 3.49 -5.94
CA GLN A 349 6.66 2.20 -5.61
C GLN A 349 7.37 1.01 -6.26
N VAL A 350 8.71 0.95 -6.14
CA VAL A 350 9.54 -0.11 -6.74
C VAL A 350 10.57 -0.67 -5.77
N ALA A 351 10.91 -1.94 -5.97
CA ALA A 351 12.08 -2.58 -5.42
C ALA A 351 13.12 -2.74 -6.54
N LEU A 352 14.35 -2.30 -6.28
CA LEU A 352 15.48 -2.38 -7.18
C LEU A 352 16.53 -3.30 -6.56
N THR A 353 16.86 -4.38 -7.23
CA THR A 353 17.69 -5.45 -6.66
C THR A 353 18.74 -5.91 -7.66
N ASN A 354 19.76 -6.62 -7.14
CA ASN A 354 20.85 -7.16 -7.96
C ASN A 354 21.47 -6.11 -8.89
N ILE A 355 21.73 -4.90 -8.35
CA ILE A 355 22.28 -3.77 -9.12
C ILE A 355 23.76 -4.03 -9.40
N ARG A 356 24.11 -4.13 -10.67
CA ARG A 356 25.47 -4.44 -11.13
C ARG A 356 26.00 -3.36 -12.03
N ILE A 357 27.29 -3.09 -11.91
CA ILE A 357 28.01 -2.07 -12.66
C ILE A 357 29.11 -2.75 -13.46
N SER A 358 29.14 -2.49 -14.75
CA SER A 358 30.10 -3.08 -15.67
C SER A 358 30.52 -2.07 -16.76
N LYS A 359 31.53 -2.40 -17.53
CA LYS A 359 31.86 -1.71 -18.78
C LYS A 359 31.28 -2.50 -19.94
N TRP A 360 30.74 -1.81 -20.94
CA TRP A 360 30.21 -2.43 -22.15
C TRP A 360 30.98 -2.00 -23.43
N ARG A 361 31.91 -1.04 -23.29
CA ARG A 361 32.88 -0.59 -24.29
C ARG A 361 34.30 -0.59 -23.73
#